data_369333a3f71b762ffa295535a85dfbd3
#
_entry.id   369333a3f71b762ffa295535a85dfbd3
#
_cell.length_a   1.000
_cell.length_b   1.000
_cell.length_c   1.000
_cell.angle_alpha   90.00
_cell.angle_beta   90.00
_cell.angle_gamma   90.00
#
_symmetry.space_group_name_H-M   'P 1'
#
loop_
_entity.id
_entity.type
_entity.pdbx_description
1 polymer ?
#
loop_
_entity_poly.entity_id
_entity_poly.type
_entity_poly.pdbx_seq_one_letter_code
_entity_poly.pdbx_strand_id
1 'polypeptide(L)'
;MFDLYGEKNSKPADISYTSFMQHVQQDEIKQVTIVDNVISGKLKDGKEFSTVAPNDSKLVEKLEAKKVDIKAELPPQPPWWMSILSSILPMLIIVGLWFMLMNQGGAGGGKVMNFGKSRARRYDEEKLKITFKDVAGADEAKQELEEVVEFLKHPQKYNDLGAKIPKGVLLYGPPGTGKTLLAKAVAGEAGVPFFSISGSDFVEMFVGVGASRVRDLFDQAKKSAPCIVFIDEIDAVGRQRGAGLGGGHDEREQTLNQLLVEMDGFSANEGIIMIAATNRPDILDPALLRPGRFDRQIVVDRPDIKGRTEILKVHVKGKPMGQDVNLDVIAQRTPGFTGADLSNLVNEAALLTARKDKKAINMPEMEEAAERVIMGPERKSRVISDKEKRLTAYHEGGHTIVGMLLEHTDPVHKVTIIPRGRAGGYTLSLPKEDKYYATRSEMLDELKVLLGGRVAEALVLKEISSGASNDLQRATQLARQMICEYGMSENIGPVTFGHRQDQVFLGRDIARDKDYSEEVAAEIDKEVRSFMEDAYAATEKLLSDNIDKLHVIAKALMEKETLEEEEINQLVKYGHILTAEEKLQLVQQSVVDEETAAAPAADADAKAEAPAAEADAPKAAANAGEEAPKE
;
A
#
# COMPACT_ATOMS: atom_id res chain seq x y z
N MET A 1 -22.80 46.57 -41.83
CA MET A 1 -24.07 47.10 -42.32
C MET A 1 -24.16 48.61 -41.99
N PHE A 2 -23.24 49.42 -42.58
CA PHE A 2 -23.29 50.90 -42.59
C PHE A 2 -22.45 51.38 -43.78
N ASP A 3 -22.98 51.13 -44.98
CA ASP A 3 -22.57 51.74 -46.22
C ASP A 3 -23.83 52.03 -47.00
N LEU A 4 -24.37 53.16 -46.77
CA LEU A 4 -25.39 53.76 -47.63
C LEU A 4 -25.46 55.27 -47.30
N TYR A 5 -24.56 56.07 -47.92
CA TYR A 5 -24.80 57.37 -48.56
C TYR A 5 -23.45 57.87 -49.06
N GLY A 6 -23.19 57.55 -50.32
CA GLY A 6 -22.01 58.00 -51.01
C GLY A 6 -22.24 59.40 -51.56
N GLU A 7 -21.47 60.37 -51.12
CA GLU A 7 -21.07 61.51 -51.96
C GLU A 7 -19.57 61.38 -52.21
N LYS A 8 -19.22 61.36 -53.49
CA LYS A 8 -17.83 61.33 -53.96
C LYS A 8 -17.20 62.71 -53.61
N ASN A 9 -16.66 62.87 -52.45
CA ASN A 9 -15.67 63.86 -52.16
C ASN A 9 -14.30 63.22 -52.21
N SER A 10 -13.52 63.59 -53.26
CA SER A 10 -12.10 63.23 -53.31
C SER A 10 -11.45 63.80 -52.05
N LYS A 11 -10.82 62.93 -51.27
CA LYS A 11 -10.09 63.38 -50.07
C LYS A 11 -9.07 64.42 -50.49
N PRO A 12 -9.01 65.60 -49.83
CA PRO A 12 -8.00 66.60 -50.11
C PRO A 12 -6.62 66.01 -50.01
N ALA A 13 -5.71 66.33 -50.91
CA ALA A 13 -4.33 65.78 -50.87
C ALA A 13 -3.64 66.30 -49.61
N ASP A 14 -3.14 65.41 -48.80
CA ASP A 14 -2.37 65.73 -47.58
C ASP A 14 -0.97 66.20 -48.00
N ILE A 15 -0.64 67.46 -47.76
CA ILE A 15 0.65 68.04 -48.13
C ILE A 15 1.40 68.51 -46.88
N SER A 16 2.73 68.41 -46.90
CA SER A 16 3.53 68.91 -45.80
C SER A 16 3.39 70.42 -45.62
N TYR A 17 3.50 70.91 -44.36
CA TYR A 17 3.46 72.34 -44.08
C TYR A 17 4.49 73.13 -44.89
N THR A 18 5.67 72.56 -45.14
CA THR A 18 6.73 73.15 -45.96
C THR A 18 6.27 73.32 -47.42
N SER A 19 5.64 72.29 -48.00
CA SER A 19 5.07 72.38 -49.36
C SER A 19 3.95 73.38 -49.45
N PHE A 20 3.08 73.40 -48.40
CA PHE A 20 2.05 74.43 -48.29
C PHE A 20 2.64 75.87 -48.34
N MET A 21 3.69 76.14 -47.55
CA MET A 21 4.39 77.43 -47.54
C MET A 21 5.07 77.75 -48.86
N GLN A 22 5.55 76.77 -49.63
CA GLN A 22 6.06 76.97 -50.99
C GLN A 22 4.95 77.38 -51.93
N HIS A 23 3.77 76.79 -51.90
CA HIS A 23 2.62 77.16 -52.68
C HIS A 23 2.09 78.55 -52.29
N VAL A 24 2.18 78.97 -51.01
CA VAL A 24 1.90 80.33 -50.55
C VAL A 24 2.86 81.36 -51.19
N GLN A 25 4.19 81.04 -51.21
CA GLN A 25 5.22 81.90 -51.79
C GLN A 25 5.06 82.07 -53.32
N GLN A 26 4.65 80.99 -54.01
CA GLN A 26 4.43 80.95 -55.45
C GLN A 26 3.09 81.52 -55.88
N ASP A 27 2.29 82.06 -54.92
CA ASP A 27 0.98 82.70 -55.17
C ASP A 27 -0.04 81.72 -55.85
N GLU A 28 0.04 80.42 -55.53
CA GLU A 28 -0.80 79.39 -56.14
C GLU A 28 -2.02 79.03 -55.32
N ILE A 29 -2.20 79.61 -54.13
CA ILE A 29 -3.32 79.30 -53.24
C ILE A 29 -4.44 80.32 -53.51
N LYS A 30 -5.65 79.80 -53.67
CA LYS A 30 -6.84 80.61 -53.89
C LYS A 30 -7.58 80.94 -52.59
N GLN A 31 -7.81 79.99 -51.75
CA GLN A 31 -8.56 80.08 -50.50
C GLN A 31 -8.04 79.07 -49.46
N VAL A 32 -8.05 79.52 -48.21
CA VAL A 32 -7.64 78.70 -47.08
C VAL A 32 -8.71 78.74 -45.98
N THR A 33 -9.09 77.57 -45.47
CA THR A 33 -9.95 77.43 -44.28
C THR A 33 -9.13 76.92 -43.15
N ILE A 34 -9.11 77.55 -42.02
CA ILE A 34 -8.37 77.18 -40.81
C ILE A 34 -9.39 76.75 -39.76
N VAL A 35 -9.24 75.50 -39.32
CA VAL A 35 -10.00 74.89 -38.22
C VAL A 35 -9.00 74.40 -37.21
N ASP A 36 -8.82 75.13 -36.11
CA ASP A 36 -7.77 74.86 -35.10
C ASP A 36 -6.36 74.78 -35.73
N ASN A 37 -5.68 73.70 -35.73
CA ASN A 37 -4.36 73.54 -36.34
C ASN A 37 -4.38 72.90 -37.74
N VAL A 38 -5.55 72.60 -38.27
CA VAL A 38 -5.71 72.01 -39.61
C VAL A 38 -6.04 73.10 -40.61
N ILE A 39 -5.21 73.21 -41.64
CA ILE A 39 -5.41 74.16 -42.78
C ILE A 39 -5.87 73.32 -43.96
N SER A 40 -7.05 73.59 -44.44
CA SER A 40 -7.56 73.05 -45.69
C SER A 40 -7.77 74.17 -46.69
N GLY A 41 -7.56 73.97 -47.97
CA GLY A 41 -7.70 74.98 -48.96
C GLY A 41 -7.76 74.46 -50.37
N LYS A 42 -7.92 75.40 -51.32
CA LYS A 42 -7.93 75.16 -52.76
C LYS A 42 -6.81 75.95 -53.44
N LEU A 43 -6.05 75.23 -54.26
CA LEU A 43 -5.09 75.83 -55.16
C LEU A 43 -5.79 76.48 -56.36
N LYS A 44 -5.13 77.40 -57.06
CA LYS A 44 -5.67 78.03 -58.26
C LYS A 44 -5.95 77.05 -59.42
N ASP A 45 -5.31 75.87 -59.40
CA ASP A 45 -5.56 74.77 -60.33
C ASP A 45 -6.80 73.93 -59.97
N GLY A 46 -7.50 74.26 -58.86
CA GLY A 46 -8.71 73.58 -58.43
C GLY A 46 -8.52 72.37 -57.51
N LYS A 47 -7.31 72.00 -57.19
CA LYS A 47 -7.03 70.86 -56.28
C LYS A 47 -7.20 71.27 -54.82
N GLU A 48 -7.87 70.43 -54.07
CA GLU A 48 -8.00 70.57 -52.61
C GLU A 48 -6.84 69.98 -51.89
N PHE A 49 -6.35 70.64 -50.85
CA PHE A 49 -5.28 70.19 -50.00
C PHE A 49 -5.66 70.33 -48.53
N SER A 50 -4.99 69.49 -47.71
CA SER A 50 -5.04 69.59 -46.26
C SER A 50 -3.63 69.49 -45.69
N THR A 51 -3.34 70.29 -44.68
CA THR A 51 -2.08 70.27 -43.95
C THR A 51 -2.30 70.66 -42.50
N VAL A 52 -1.40 70.23 -41.60
CA VAL A 52 -1.43 70.66 -40.20
C VAL A 52 -0.38 71.71 -39.97
N ALA A 53 -0.82 72.89 -39.48
CA ALA A 53 0.09 74.00 -39.17
C ALA A 53 0.75 73.79 -37.80
N PRO A 54 2.05 73.93 -37.67
CA PRO A 54 2.67 74.17 -36.37
C PRO A 54 2.18 75.54 -35.87
N ASN A 55 2.20 75.82 -34.56
CA ASN A 55 1.81 77.11 -33.96
C ASN A 55 2.71 78.22 -34.48
N ASP A 56 2.44 78.71 -35.73
CA ASP A 56 3.15 79.81 -36.36
C ASP A 56 2.28 81.07 -36.28
N SER A 57 2.59 81.94 -35.30
CA SER A 57 1.88 83.23 -35.08
C SER A 57 1.94 84.17 -36.25
N LYS A 58 2.84 83.98 -37.23
CA LYS A 58 3.00 84.82 -38.42
C LYS A 58 2.34 84.24 -39.68
N LEU A 59 1.65 83.13 -39.55
CA LEU A 59 1.02 82.46 -40.69
C LEU A 59 -0.03 83.32 -41.35
N VAL A 60 -0.88 83.93 -40.55
CA VAL A 60 -1.98 84.82 -41.05
C VAL A 60 -1.38 86.06 -41.78
N GLU A 61 -0.36 86.71 -41.23
CA GLU A 61 0.34 87.80 -41.87
C GLU A 61 0.94 87.42 -43.22
N LYS A 62 1.51 86.25 -43.35
CA LYS A 62 2.07 85.74 -44.62
C LYS A 62 1.02 85.39 -45.66
N LEU A 63 -0.15 84.92 -45.24
CA LEU A 63 -1.28 84.67 -46.13
C LEU A 63 -1.97 85.96 -46.58
N GLU A 64 -2.13 86.93 -45.68
CA GLU A 64 -2.67 88.30 -46.02
C GLU A 64 -1.77 89.07 -46.98
N ALA A 65 -0.47 89.04 -46.78
CA ALA A 65 0.52 89.65 -47.66
C ALA A 65 0.44 89.12 -49.10
N LYS A 66 -0.06 87.89 -49.31
CA LYS A 66 -0.28 87.23 -50.58
C LYS A 66 -1.74 87.34 -51.08
N LYS A 67 -2.62 88.04 -50.39
CA LYS A 67 -4.05 88.22 -50.72
C LYS A 67 -4.81 86.94 -50.87
N VAL A 68 -4.48 85.94 -50.03
CA VAL A 68 -5.19 84.66 -49.98
C VAL A 68 -6.45 84.84 -49.15
N ASP A 69 -7.58 84.37 -49.63
CA ASP A 69 -8.86 84.44 -48.89
C ASP A 69 -8.82 83.46 -47.70
N ILE A 70 -8.91 84.02 -46.48
CA ILE A 70 -8.77 83.22 -45.23
C ILE A 70 -10.14 83.11 -44.56
N LYS A 71 -10.61 81.88 -44.37
CA LYS A 71 -11.82 81.56 -43.63
C LYS A 71 -11.44 80.79 -42.34
N ALA A 72 -11.91 81.21 -41.19
CA ALA A 72 -11.76 80.50 -39.93
C ALA A 72 -13.11 79.89 -39.55
N GLU A 73 -13.08 78.58 -39.24
CA GLU A 73 -14.28 77.89 -38.80
C GLU A 73 -14.00 77.25 -37.43
N LEU A 74 -15.04 77.15 -36.57
CA LEU A 74 -14.95 76.49 -35.29
C LEU A 74 -14.94 74.94 -35.48
N PRO A 75 -14.18 74.19 -34.66
CA PRO A 75 -14.21 72.74 -34.72
C PRO A 75 -15.65 72.27 -34.51
N PRO A 76 -16.05 71.18 -35.23
CA PRO A 76 -17.39 70.63 -35.11
C PRO A 76 -17.58 70.06 -33.68
N GLN A 77 -18.59 70.62 -32.97
CA GLN A 77 -18.92 70.12 -31.66
C GLN A 77 -19.60 68.73 -31.79
N PRO A 78 -19.18 67.73 -31.02
CA PRO A 78 -19.85 66.44 -31.05
C PRO A 78 -21.31 66.57 -30.62
N PRO A 79 -22.24 65.84 -31.25
CA PRO A 79 -23.65 65.94 -30.95
C PRO A 79 -23.93 65.64 -29.48
N TRP A 80 -24.80 66.41 -28.82
CA TRP A 80 -25.09 66.30 -27.37
C TRP A 80 -25.42 64.88 -26.86
N TRP A 81 -26.01 64.04 -27.71
CA TRP A 81 -26.32 62.64 -27.36
C TRP A 81 -25.07 61.75 -27.20
N MET A 82 -23.94 62.09 -27.82
CA MET A 82 -22.69 61.39 -27.71
C MET A 82 -22.04 61.53 -26.32
N SER A 83 -22.21 62.68 -25.72
CA SER A 83 -21.79 62.96 -24.34
C SER A 83 -22.64 62.22 -23.33
N ILE A 84 -23.93 62.04 -23.60
CA ILE A 84 -24.82 61.23 -22.78
C ILE A 84 -24.46 59.72 -22.93
N LEU A 85 -24.21 59.28 -24.16
CA LEU A 85 -23.84 57.89 -24.42
C LEU A 85 -22.51 57.51 -23.76
N SER A 86 -21.51 58.39 -23.80
CA SER A 86 -20.21 58.15 -23.15
C SER A 86 -20.31 58.12 -21.64
N SER A 87 -21.30 58.71 -21.01
CA SER A 87 -21.54 58.68 -19.56
C SER A 87 -22.40 57.48 -19.13
N ILE A 88 -23.37 57.09 -19.96
CA ILE A 88 -24.31 56.02 -19.63
C ILE A 88 -23.73 54.61 -19.97
N LEU A 89 -22.94 54.50 -21.05
CA LEU A 89 -22.39 53.23 -21.52
C LEU A 89 -21.53 52.51 -20.47
N PRO A 90 -20.59 53.16 -19.75
CA PRO A 90 -19.84 52.53 -18.67
C PRO A 90 -20.75 52.05 -17.53
N MET A 91 -21.79 52.83 -17.20
CA MET A 91 -22.75 52.48 -16.16
C MET A 91 -23.58 51.24 -16.57
N LEU A 92 -24.01 51.14 -17.80
CA LEU A 92 -24.72 49.96 -18.33
C LEU A 92 -23.83 48.74 -18.38
N ILE A 93 -22.54 48.90 -18.71
CA ILE A 93 -21.55 47.80 -18.68
C ILE A 93 -21.36 47.32 -17.25
N ILE A 94 -21.21 48.24 -16.28
CA ILE A 94 -21.07 47.87 -14.86
C ILE A 94 -22.33 47.16 -14.35
N VAL A 95 -23.51 47.64 -14.66
CA VAL A 95 -24.79 47.03 -14.29
C VAL A 95 -24.96 45.68 -14.99
N GLY A 96 -24.59 45.59 -16.28
CA GLY A 96 -24.59 44.30 -17.02
C GLY A 96 -23.62 43.29 -16.45
N LEU A 97 -22.41 43.72 -16.08
CA LEU A 97 -21.39 42.88 -15.43
C LEU A 97 -21.86 42.48 -14.04
N TRP A 98 -22.46 43.39 -13.28
CA TRP A 98 -23.02 43.06 -11.97
C TRP A 98 -24.21 42.09 -12.07
N PHE A 99 -25.09 42.24 -13.05
CA PHE A 99 -26.18 41.30 -13.32
C PHE A 99 -25.67 39.94 -13.81
N MET A 100 -24.62 39.95 -14.63
CA MET A 100 -23.94 38.72 -15.06
C MET A 100 -23.25 38.00 -13.89
N LEU A 101 -22.59 38.72 -12.99
CA LEU A 101 -22.01 38.23 -11.75
C LEU A 101 -23.10 37.72 -10.78
N MET A 102 -24.22 38.42 -10.63
CA MET A 102 -25.34 37.95 -9.83
C MET A 102 -26.01 36.70 -10.42
N ASN A 103 -26.16 36.61 -11.75
CA ASN A 103 -26.71 35.41 -12.39
C ASN A 103 -25.70 34.20 -12.37
N GLN A 104 -24.39 34.46 -12.43
CA GLN A 104 -23.37 33.44 -12.18
C GLN A 104 -23.31 33.07 -10.70
N GLY A 105 -23.58 33.95 -9.78
CA GLY A 105 -23.69 33.69 -8.35
C GLY A 105 -24.87 32.78 -7.99
N GLY A 106 -25.95 32.81 -8.76
CA GLY A 106 -27.10 31.89 -8.62
C GLY A 106 -26.78 30.44 -9.02
N ALA A 107 -25.84 30.24 -9.95
CA ALA A 107 -25.33 28.89 -10.29
C ALA A 107 -24.23 28.41 -9.34
N GLY A 108 -23.59 29.29 -8.54
CA GLY A 108 -22.57 28.97 -7.53
C GLY A 108 -23.15 28.58 -6.17
N GLY A 109 -24.35 29.02 -5.82
CA GLY A 109 -25.03 28.68 -4.56
C GLY A 109 -25.33 27.19 -4.43
N GLY A 110 -25.53 26.48 -5.53
CA GLY A 110 -25.66 25.02 -5.54
C GLY A 110 -24.36 24.24 -5.28
N LYS A 111 -23.21 24.84 -5.57
CA LYS A 111 -21.90 24.20 -5.27
C LYS A 111 -21.48 24.37 -3.81
N VAL A 112 -21.82 25.47 -3.18
CA VAL A 112 -21.51 25.69 -1.75
C VAL A 112 -22.36 24.78 -0.84
N MET A 113 -23.59 24.45 -1.22
CA MET A 113 -24.42 23.48 -0.49
C MET A 113 -24.00 22.01 -0.67
N ASN A 114 -23.11 21.69 -1.61
CA ASN A 114 -22.62 20.32 -1.82
C ASN A 114 -21.38 19.95 -0.97
N PHE A 115 -20.72 20.89 -0.30
CA PHE A 115 -19.54 20.58 0.54
C PHE A 115 -19.85 19.71 1.74
N GLY A 116 -21.07 19.76 2.27
CA GLY A 116 -21.51 18.94 3.41
C GLY A 116 -22.11 17.58 3.03
N LYS A 117 -22.24 17.26 1.74
CA LYS A 117 -22.77 15.96 1.32
C LYS A 117 -21.73 14.87 1.44
N SER A 118 -22.16 13.71 1.89
CA SER A 118 -21.33 12.50 1.97
C SER A 118 -20.80 12.13 0.59
N ARG A 119 -19.50 11.77 0.54
CA ARG A 119 -18.85 11.18 -0.64
C ARG A 119 -18.99 9.66 -0.67
N ALA A 120 -19.84 9.08 0.17
CA ALA A 120 -20.05 7.65 0.26
C ALA A 120 -20.44 7.06 -1.10
N ARG A 121 -19.76 5.99 -1.48
CA ARG A 121 -20.12 5.21 -2.67
C ARG A 121 -21.20 4.23 -2.28
N ARG A 122 -22.38 4.37 -2.87
CA ARG A 122 -23.45 3.40 -2.74
C ARG A 122 -23.27 2.30 -3.78
N TYR A 123 -23.26 1.08 -3.32
CA TYR A 123 -23.34 -0.12 -4.15
C TYR A 123 -24.70 -0.78 -3.90
N ASP A 124 -25.52 -0.82 -4.93
CA ASP A 124 -26.79 -1.52 -4.89
C ASP A 124 -26.57 -3.02 -5.06
N GLU A 125 -27.49 -3.84 -4.62
CA GLU A 125 -27.45 -5.31 -4.61
C GLU A 125 -27.05 -5.90 -5.97
N GLU A 126 -27.58 -5.37 -7.08
CA GLU A 126 -27.27 -5.84 -8.44
C GLU A 126 -25.78 -5.65 -8.84
N LYS A 127 -25.06 -4.76 -8.17
CA LYS A 127 -23.65 -4.44 -8.46
C LYS A 127 -22.67 -5.18 -7.55
N LEU A 128 -23.12 -5.64 -6.38
CA LEU A 128 -22.30 -6.40 -5.43
C LEU A 128 -22.43 -7.89 -5.72
N LYS A 129 -21.60 -8.41 -6.63
CA LYS A 129 -21.54 -9.86 -6.93
C LYS A 129 -20.59 -10.63 -6.01
N ILE A 130 -19.92 -9.94 -5.07
CA ILE A 130 -18.93 -10.52 -4.17
C ILE A 130 -19.65 -11.18 -2.99
N THR A 131 -19.36 -12.44 -2.75
CA THR A 131 -19.90 -13.26 -1.66
C THR A 131 -18.80 -13.89 -0.83
N PHE A 132 -19.10 -14.62 0.23
CA PHE A 132 -18.09 -15.35 1.02
C PHE A 132 -17.33 -16.41 0.21
N LYS A 133 -17.84 -16.83 -0.95
CA LYS A 133 -17.13 -17.73 -1.87
C LYS A 133 -15.92 -17.08 -2.55
N ASP A 134 -15.91 -15.75 -2.61
CA ASP A 134 -14.81 -14.97 -3.20
C ASP A 134 -13.77 -14.55 -2.15
N VAL A 135 -14.01 -14.86 -0.87
CA VAL A 135 -13.10 -14.62 0.25
C VAL A 135 -12.54 -15.96 0.69
N ALA A 136 -11.22 -16.08 0.71
CA ALA A 136 -10.50 -17.27 1.15
C ALA A 136 -9.56 -16.94 2.31
N GLY A 137 -9.23 -17.94 3.13
CA GLY A 137 -8.22 -17.85 4.19
C GLY A 137 -8.57 -16.90 5.35
N ALA A 138 -9.84 -16.77 5.68
CA ALA A 138 -10.34 -15.99 6.82
C ALA A 138 -11.59 -16.66 7.39
N ASP A 139 -11.52 -17.96 7.67
CA ASP A 139 -12.70 -18.76 7.97
C ASP A 139 -13.32 -18.39 9.32
N GLU A 140 -12.52 -18.11 10.34
CA GLU A 140 -13.00 -17.64 11.65
C GLU A 140 -13.72 -16.28 11.52
N ALA A 141 -13.14 -15.37 10.75
CA ALA A 141 -13.77 -14.06 10.52
C ALA A 141 -15.08 -14.19 9.71
N LYS A 142 -15.16 -15.14 8.76
CA LYS A 142 -16.41 -15.43 8.04
C LYS A 142 -17.47 -15.99 8.98
N GLN A 143 -17.12 -16.95 9.82
CA GLN A 143 -18.01 -17.57 10.77
C GLN A 143 -18.63 -16.54 11.73
N GLU A 144 -17.81 -15.65 12.27
CA GLU A 144 -18.27 -14.54 13.11
C GLU A 144 -19.22 -13.58 12.37
N LEU A 145 -19.00 -13.39 11.06
CA LEU A 145 -19.82 -12.50 10.25
C LEU A 145 -21.07 -13.19 9.67
N GLU A 146 -21.14 -14.51 9.66
CA GLU A 146 -22.36 -15.25 9.26
C GLU A 146 -23.55 -14.92 10.15
N GLU A 147 -23.34 -14.69 11.43
CA GLU A 147 -24.38 -14.24 12.34
C GLU A 147 -24.94 -12.86 11.94
N VAL A 148 -24.07 -11.97 11.48
CA VAL A 148 -24.45 -10.63 10.99
C VAL A 148 -25.28 -10.77 9.70
N VAL A 149 -24.87 -11.65 8.80
CA VAL A 149 -25.60 -11.95 7.56
C VAL A 149 -26.98 -12.57 7.86
N GLU A 150 -27.02 -13.55 8.76
CA GLU A 150 -28.27 -14.21 9.13
C GLU A 150 -29.26 -13.23 9.76
N PHE A 151 -28.77 -12.32 10.60
CA PHE A 151 -29.62 -11.27 11.15
C PHE A 151 -30.18 -10.35 10.07
N LEU A 152 -29.34 -9.88 9.13
CA LEU A 152 -29.82 -9.00 8.06
C LEU A 152 -30.87 -9.69 7.17
N LYS A 153 -30.75 -11.01 6.99
CA LYS A 153 -31.71 -11.84 6.23
C LYS A 153 -33.00 -12.12 7.03
N HIS A 154 -32.88 -12.40 8.33
CA HIS A 154 -33.99 -12.88 9.18
C HIS A 154 -34.02 -12.15 10.54
N PRO A 155 -34.27 -10.82 10.56
CA PRO A 155 -34.22 -10.04 11.81
C PRO A 155 -35.28 -10.46 12.85
N GLN A 156 -36.43 -10.98 12.41
CA GLN A 156 -37.52 -11.40 13.31
C GLN A 156 -37.09 -12.52 14.25
N LYS A 157 -36.35 -13.51 13.77
CA LYS A 157 -35.83 -14.64 14.56
C LYS A 157 -35.08 -14.20 15.82
N TYR A 158 -34.28 -13.15 15.70
CA TYR A 158 -33.48 -12.62 16.80
C TYR A 158 -34.33 -11.72 17.73
N ASN A 159 -35.22 -10.92 17.16
CA ASN A 159 -36.11 -10.04 17.90
C ASN A 159 -37.05 -10.81 18.82
N ASP A 160 -37.62 -11.95 18.33
CA ASP A 160 -38.53 -12.80 19.08
C ASP A 160 -37.87 -13.45 20.31
N LEU A 161 -36.55 -13.67 20.25
CA LEU A 161 -35.76 -14.18 21.37
C LEU A 161 -35.23 -13.07 22.29
N GLY A 162 -35.46 -11.79 21.95
CA GLY A 162 -34.93 -10.63 22.69
C GLY A 162 -33.40 -10.45 22.57
N ALA A 163 -32.76 -11.08 21.57
CA ALA A 163 -31.34 -10.97 21.33
C ALA A 163 -30.98 -9.56 20.88
N LYS A 164 -29.95 -8.99 21.48
CA LYS A 164 -29.39 -7.70 21.06
C LYS A 164 -28.27 -7.96 20.06
N ILE A 165 -28.47 -7.45 18.84
CA ILE A 165 -27.50 -7.59 17.76
C ILE A 165 -26.45 -6.50 17.87
N PRO A 166 -25.20 -6.81 17.52
CA PRO A 166 -24.15 -5.80 17.48
C PRO A 166 -24.52 -4.71 16.48
N LYS A 167 -24.49 -3.44 16.94
CA LYS A 167 -24.72 -2.29 16.05
C LYS A 167 -23.54 -2.06 15.12
N GLY A 168 -22.34 -2.45 15.56
CA GLY A 168 -21.13 -2.25 14.82
C GLY A 168 -20.12 -3.38 14.98
N VAL A 169 -19.44 -3.67 13.88
CA VAL A 169 -18.35 -4.63 13.79
C VAL A 169 -17.07 -3.90 13.42
N LEU A 170 -16.00 -4.08 14.18
CA LEU A 170 -14.67 -3.59 13.86
C LEU A 170 -13.83 -4.73 13.30
N LEU A 171 -13.42 -4.61 12.03
CA LEU A 171 -12.45 -5.48 11.39
C LEU A 171 -11.06 -4.88 11.57
N TYR A 172 -10.14 -5.59 12.22
CA TYR A 172 -8.79 -5.09 12.39
C TYR A 172 -7.73 -6.16 12.10
N GLY A 173 -6.53 -5.73 11.76
CA GLY A 173 -5.42 -6.62 11.43
C GLY A 173 -4.47 -5.99 10.40
N PRO A 174 -3.43 -6.70 9.98
CA PRO A 174 -2.42 -6.20 9.05
C PRO A 174 -3.02 -5.67 7.74
N PRO A 175 -2.35 -4.71 7.06
CA PRO A 175 -2.80 -4.26 5.75
C PRO A 175 -2.76 -5.39 4.72
N GLY A 176 -3.69 -5.36 3.76
CA GLY A 176 -3.73 -6.35 2.68
C GLY A 176 -4.40 -7.69 3.01
N THR A 177 -4.92 -7.88 4.24
CA THR A 177 -5.59 -9.13 4.67
C THR A 177 -7.03 -9.29 4.17
N GLY A 178 -7.57 -8.30 3.45
CA GLY A 178 -8.89 -8.42 2.81
C GLY A 178 -10.07 -7.85 3.61
N LYS A 179 -9.85 -7.04 4.64
CA LYS A 179 -10.91 -6.43 5.48
C LYS A 179 -12.02 -5.76 4.67
N THR A 180 -11.65 -4.93 3.71
CA THR A 180 -12.60 -4.25 2.81
C THR A 180 -13.35 -5.24 1.90
N LEU A 181 -12.68 -6.31 1.44
CA LEU A 181 -13.28 -7.38 0.64
C LEU A 181 -14.31 -8.16 1.47
N LEU A 182 -13.95 -8.50 2.71
CA LEU A 182 -14.82 -9.21 3.65
C LEU A 182 -16.09 -8.41 3.96
N ALA A 183 -15.97 -7.10 4.21
CA ALA A 183 -17.13 -6.22 4.42
C ALA A 183 -18.08 -6.19 3.20
N LYS A 184 -17.53 -6.18 1.98
CA LYS A 184 -18.32 -6.26 0.75
C LYS A 184 -18.99 -7.63 0.61
N ALA A 185 -18.29 -8.70 0.99
CA ALA A 185 -18.84 -10.06 0.92
C ALA A 185 -20.02 -10.24 1.88
N VAL A 186 -19.96 -9.64 3.08
CA VAL A 186 -21.09 -9.63 4.03
C VAL A 186 -22.33 -8.98 3.39
N ALA A 187 -22.17 -7.84 2.74
CA ALA A 187 -23.28 -7.15 2.10
C ALA A 187 -23.85 -7.94 0.91
N GLY A 188 -22.96 -8.51 0.08
CA GLY A 188 -23.37 -9.34 -1.06
C GLY A 188 -24.04 -10.64 -0.63
N GLU A 189 -23.57 -11.27 0.45
CA GLU A 189 -24.18 -12.48 1.02
C GLU A 189 -25.52 -12.17 1.68
N ALA A 190 -25.63 -11.02 2.34
CA ALA A 190 -26.90 -10.57 2.94
C ALA A 190 -27.91 -10.03 1.93
N GLY A 191 -27.49 -9.66 0.71
CA GLY A 191 -28.35 -9.06 -0.31
C GLY A 191 -28.85 -7.67 0.08
N VAL A 192 -28.01 -6.84 0.72
CA VAL A 192 -28.39 -5.52 1.20
C VAL A 192 -27.50 -4.42 0.58
N PRO A 193 -28.01 -3.17 0.47
CA PRO A 193 -27.22 -2.04 0.01
C PRO A 193 -25.96 -1.81 0.87
N PHE A 194 -24.86 -1.45 0.21
CA PHE A 194 -23.55 -1.22 0.83
C PHE A 194 -23.11 0.23 0.60
N PHE A 195 -22.94 0.98 1.68
CA PHE A 195 -22.41 2.34 1.67
C PHE A 195 -20.95 2.29 2.11
N SER A 196 -20.03 2.70 1.25
CA SER A 196 -18.59 2.69 1.55
C SER A 196 -18.02 4.10 1.53
N ILE A 197 -17.29 4.44 2.59
CA ILE A 197 -16.57 5.70 2.74
C ILE A 197 -15.22 5.43 3.41
N SER A 198 -14.20 6.25 3.10
CA SER A 198 -12.94 6.25 3.86
C SER A 198 -13.05 7.21 5.05
N GLY A 199 -12.47 6.84 6.20
CA GLY A 199 -12.34 7.74 7.35
C GLY A 199 -11.65 9.06 6.98
N SER A 200 -10.71 9.02 6.03
CA SER A 200 -10.04 10.21 5.51
C SER A 200 -10.99 11.20 4.80
N ASP A 201 -12.09 10.71 4.22
CA ASP A 201 -13.09 11.57 3.56
C ASP A 201 -13.86 12.48 4.54
N PHE A 202 -13.80 12.17 5.82
CA PHE A 202 -14.40 13.01 6.87
C PHE A 202 -13.46 14.10 7.38
N VAL A 203 -12.14 13.98 7.11
CA VAL A 203 -11.16 14.96 7.56
C VAL A 203 -11.06 16.08 6.55
N GLU A 204 -11.47 17.27 6.95
CA GLU A 204 -11.43 18.49 6.11
C GLU A 204 -10.80 19.66 6.90
N MET A 205 -10.39 20.71 6.19
CA MET A 205 -9.82 21.89 6.84
C MET A 205 -10.89 22.81 7.47
N PHE A 206 -12.15 22.65 7.08
CA PHE A 206 -13.25 23.51 7.55
C PHE A 206 -14.02 22.81 8.65
N VAL A 207 -14.10 23.45 9.81
CA VAL A 207 -14.81 22.94 11.00
C VAL A 207 -16.29 22.68 10.68
N GLY A 208 -16.78 21.50 11.06
CA GLY A 208 -18.17 21.08 10.92
C GLY A 208 -18.52 20.42 9.58
N VAL A 209 -17.64 20.41 8.58
CA VAL A 209 -17.90 19.74 7.29
C VAL A 209 -17.90 18.22 7.48
N GLY A 210 -16.92 17.68 8.20
CA GLY A 210 -16.86 16.25 8.51
C GLY A 210 -18.09 15.77 9.28
N ALA A 211 -18.50 16.49 10.30
CA ALA A 211 -19.72 16.20 11.06
C ALA A 211 -21.00 16.26 10.20
N SER A 212 -21.06 17.18 9.23
CA SER A 212 -22.17 17.24 8.28
C SER A 212 -22.21 16.04 7.33
N ARG A 213 -21.03 15.57 6.86
CA ARG A 213 -20.94 14.35 6.02
C ARG A 213 -21.34 13.09 6.78
N VAL A 214 -20.96 13.00 8.06
CA VAL A 214 -21.41 11.91 8.93
C VAL A 214 -22.93 11.89 8.97
N ARG A 215 -23.59 13.01 9.30
CA ARG A 215 -25.07 13.08 9.34
C ARG A 215 -25.71 12.69 8.01
N ASP A 216 -25.21 13.22 6.89
CA ASP A 216 -25.76 12.90 5.57
C ASP A 216 -25.60 11.41 5.21
N LEU A 217 -24.47 10.79 5.56
CA LEU A 217 -24.24 9.34 5.39
C LEU A 217 -25.29 8.53 6.14
N PHE A 218 -25.51 8.86 7.42
CA PHE A 218 -26.46 8.14 8.26
C PHE A 218 -27.93 8.38 7.83
N ASP A 219 -28.26 9.58 7.38
CA ASP A 219 -29.57 9.89 6.80
C ASP A 219 -29.84 9.09 5.51
N GLN A 220 -28.81 8.88 4.69
CA GLN A 220 -28.91 8.03 3.50
C GLN A 220 -29.07 6.56 3.87
N ALA A 221 -28.32 6.07 4.88
CA ALA A 221 -28.44 4.71 5.39
C ALA A 221 -29.82 4.43 5.96
N LYS A 222 -30.36 5.35 6.79
CA LYS A 222 -31.73 5.23 7.35
C LYS A 222 -32.81 5.10 6.27
N LYS A 223 -32.65 5.81 5.16
CA LYS A 223 -33.61 5.73 4.02
C LYS A 223 -33.49 4.43 3.21
N SER A 224 -32.39 3.71 3.38
CA SER A 224 -32.06 2.51 2.59
C SER A 224 -31.97 1.24 3.45
N ALA A 225 -32.49 1.29 4.67
CA ALA A 225 -32.50 0.14 5.57
C ALA A 225 -33.40 -0.99 5.04
N PRO A 226 -33.00 -2.29 5.16
CA PRO A 226 -31.75 -2.75 5.78
C PRO A 226 -30.52 -2.49 4.91
N CYS A 227 -29.39 -2.09 5.51
CA CYS A 227 -28.17 -1.79 4.78
C CYS A 227 -26.91 -1.94 5.66
N ILE A 228 -25.74 -1.98 5.01
CA ILE A 228 -24.44 -1.94 5.67
C ILE A 228 -23.76 -0.60 5.38
N VAL A 229 -23.26 0.04 6.42
CA VAL A 229 -22.38 1.22 6.36
C VAL A 229 -20.96 0.80 6.67
N PHE A 230 -20.07 0.92 5.70
CA PHE A 230 -18.68 0.56 5.83
C PHE A 230 -17.79 1.80 5.88
N ILE A 231 -16.96 1.88 6.92
CA ILE A 231 -15.96 2.95 7.09
C ILE A 231 -14.58 2.31 7.06
N ASP A 232 -13.85 2.53 5.97
CA ASP A 232 -12.46 2.10 5.86
C ASP A 232 -11.53 3.10 6.55
N GLU A 233 -10.40 2.65 7.05
CA GLU A 233 -9.41 3.50 7.74
C GLU A 233 -10.05 4.37 8.84
N ILE A 234 -10.87 3.77 9.69
CA ILE A 234 -11.59 4.49 10.77
C ILE A 234 -10.63 5.25 11.70
N ASP A 235 -9.39 4.82 11.81
CA ASP A 235 -8.33 5.45 12.59
C ASP A 235 -7.99 6.89 12.11
N ALA A 236 -8.33 7.25 10.87
CA ALA A 236 -8.19 8.63 10.40
C ALA A 236 -9.06 9.62 11.21
N VAL A 237 -10.23 9.18 11.68
CA VAL A 237 -11.19 9.99 12.47
C VAL A 237 -11.22 9.55 13.93
N GLY A 238 -11.11 8.25 14.17
CA GLY A 238 -11.31 7.61 15.47
C GLY A 238 -10.12 7.61 16.42
N ARG A 239 -9.07 8.37 16.14
CA ARG A 239 -7.86 8.40 16.98
C ARG A 239 -8.11 9.02 18.34
N GLN A 240 -7.45 8.48 19.38
CA GLN A 240 -7.48 9.00 20.76
C GLN A 240 -7.15 10.49 20.82
N ARG A 241 -7.79 11.19 21.77
CA ARG A 241 -7.59 12.60 22.08
C ARG A 241 -6.19 12.81 22.61
N GLY A 242 -5.34 13.51 21.88
CA GLY A 242 -3.98 13.85 22.32
C GLY A 242 -3.88 15.31 22.69
N ALA A 243 -3.06 15.63 23.68
CA ALA A 243 -2.71 17.00 24.04
C ALA A 243 -1.81 17.64 22.95
N GLY A 244 -2.35 17.87 21.73
CA GLY A 244 -1.64 18.49 20.63
C GLY A 244 -2.11 19.93 20.41
N LEU A 245 -1.18 20.86 20.46
CA LEU A 245 -1.38 22.29 20.13
C LEU A 245 -1.51 22.44 18.61
N GLY A 246 -2.74 22.39 18.05
CA GLY A 246 -2.96 22.68 16.63
C GLY A 246 -4.42 22.55 16.19
N GLY A 247 -4.95 23.55 15.45
CA GLY A 247 -6.35 23.70 15.05
C GLY A 247 -6.95 22.63 14.11
N GLY A 248 -6.19 21.59 13.72
CA GLY A 248 -6.71 20.43 12.98
C GLY A 248 -7.27 19.32 13.87
N HIS A 249 -7.14 19.45 15.21
CA HIS A 249 -7.66 18.47 16.17
C HIS A 249 -9.15 18.67 16.44
N ASP A 250 -9.61 19.92 16.50
CA ASP A 250 -11.00 20.28 16.85
C ASP A 250 -12.01 19.74 15.81
N GLU A 251 -11.65 19.74 14.55
CA GLU A 251 -12.52 19.24 13.47
C GLU A 251 -12.68 17.72 13.54
N ARG A 252 -11.57 16.99 13.75
CA ARG A 252 -11.62 15.53 13.90
C ARG A 252 -12.42 15.12 15.14
N GLU A 253 -12.20 15.81 16.26
CA GLU A 253 -12.92 15.53 17.48
C GLU A 253 -14.43 15.80 17.33
N GLN A 254 -14.81 16.90 16.66
CA GLN A 254 -16.20 17.19 16.36
C GLN A 254 -16.82 16.11 15.44
N THR A 255 -16.07 15.64 14.46
CA THR A 255 -16.50 14.58 13.54
C THR A 255 -16.66 13.25 14.27
N LEU A 256 -15.68 12.88 15.12
CA LEU A 256 -15.77 11.70 15.97
C LEU A 256 -16.99 11.78 16.91
N ASN A 257 -17.19 12.90 17.59
CA ASN A 257 -18.34 13.07 18.47
C ASN A 257 -19.66 12.94 17.71
N GLN A 258 -19.75 13.47 16.48
CA GLN A 258 -20.93 13.30 15.64
C GLN A 258 -21.14 11.84 15.24
N LEU A 259 -20.06 11.11 14.91
CA LEU A 259 -20.13 9.67 14.61
C LEU A 259 -20.68 8.89 15.80
N LEU A 260 -20.16 9.17 17.00
CA LEU A 260 -20.64 8.54 18.24
C LEU A 260 -22.13 8.84 18.51
N VAL A 261 -22.55 10.09 18.29
CA VAL A 261 -23.97 10.49 18.45
C VAL A 261 -24.87 9.75 17.47
N GLU A 262 -24.47 9.64 16.21
CA GLU A 262 -25.26 8.91 15.21
C GLU A 262 -25.33 7.41 15.54
N MET A 263 -24.22 6.79 15.99
CA MET A 263 -24.22 5.38 16.40
C MET A 263 -25.10 5.12 17.61
N ASP A 264 -25.09 6.03 18.59
CA ASP A 264 -25.96 5.91 19.78
C ASP A 264 -27.43 6.14 19.42
N GLY A 265 -27.70 6.98 18.40
CA GLY A 265 -29.04 7.33 17.93
C GLY A 265 -29.79 6.23 17.19
N PHE A 266 -29.13 5.12 16.83
CA PHE A 266 -29.81 3.98 16.22
C PHE A 266 -30.48 3.09 17.27
N SER A 267 -31.70 2.66 16.99
CA SER A 267 -32.27 1.50 17.66
C SER A 267 -31.72 0.21 17.05
N ALA A 268 -31.52 -0.83 17.86
CA ALA A 268 -31.00 -2.12 17.40
C ALA A 268 -31.86 -2.77 16.28
N ASN A 269 -33.08 -2.28 16.07
CA ASN A 269 -34.07 -2.87 15.17
C ASN A 269 -34.20 -2.12 13.83
N GLU A 270 -33.37 -1.09 13.58
CA GLU A 270 -33.46 -0.33 12.32
C GLU A 270 -32.83 -1.06 11.10
N GLY A 271 -32.21 -2.22 11.31
CA GLY A 271 -31.61 -3.02 10.22
C GLY A 271 -30.36 -2.39 9.60
N ILE A 272 -29.71 -1.45 10.30
CA ILE A 272 -28.46 -0.83 9.86
C ILE A 272 -27.32 -1.41 10.68
N ILE A 273 -26.34 -1.98 10.00
CA ILE A 273 -25.12 -2.49 10.65
C ILE A 273 -23.94 -1.68 10.14
N MET A 274 -23.14 -1.20 11.10
CA MET A 274 -21.88 -0.55 10.77
C MET A 274 -20.74 -1.56 10.76
N ILE A 275 -19.90 -1.51 9.73
CA ILE A 275 -18.65 -2.25 9.70
C ILE A 275 -17.54 -1.21 9.54
N ALA A 276 -16.56 -1.21 10.43
CA ALA A 276 -15.37 -0.38 10.27
C ALA A 276 -14.14 -1.25 10.09
N ALA A 277 -13.14 -0.72 9.37
CA ALA A 277 -11.86 -1.39 9.20
C ALA A 277 -10.71 -0.47 9.64
N THR A 278 -9.71 -1.06 10.31
CA THR A 278 -8.46 -0.38 10.67
C THR A 278 -7.28 -1.34 10.63
N ASN A 279 -6.10 -0.78 10.38
CA ASN A 279 -4.83 -1.50 10.55
C ASN A 279 -4.21 -1.22 11.93
N ARG A 280 -4.78 -0.28 12.70
CA ARG A 280 -4.23 0.19 13.97
C ARG A 280 -5.32 0.31 15.03
N PRO A 281 -5.75 -0.80 15.63
CA PRO A 281 -6.76 -0.77 16.70
C PRO A 281 -6.24 -0.05 17.97
N ASP A 282 -4.93 -0.03 18.17
CA ASP A 282 -4.21 0.56 19.32
C ASP A 282 -4.43 2.07 19.47
N ILE A 283 -4.63 2.79 18.37
CA ILE A 283 -4.79 4.25 18.37
C ILE A 283 -6.24 4.71 18.45
N LEU A 284 -7.21 3.79 18.40
CA LEU A 284 -8.62 4.14 18.42
C LEU A 284 -9.06 4.67 19.80
N ASP A 285 -9.96 5.65 19.78
CA ASP A 285 -10.60 6.16 20.99
C ASP A 285 -11.44 5.04 21.65
N PRO A 286 -11.20 4.71 22.94
CA PRO A 286 -11.95 3.68 23.64
C PRO A 286 -13.47 3.89 23.62
N ALA A 287 -13.93 5.12 23.40
CA ALA A 287 -15.35 5.43 23.25
C ALA A 287 -16.00 4.74 22.04
N LEU A 288 -15.24 4.46 20.97
CA LEU A 288 -15.72 3.71 19.80
C LEU A 288 -15.96 2.22 20.11
N LEU A 289 -15.19 1.67 21.05
CA LEU A 289 -15.21 0.25 21.41
C LEU A 289 -16.20 -0.10 22.54
N ARG A 290 -16.98 0.88 23.00
CA ARG A 290 -17.99 0.65 24.03
C ARG A 290 -19.17 -0.14 23.49
N PRO A 291 -19.83 -0.99 24.34
CA PRO A 291 -21.04 -1.68 23.98
C PRO A 291 -22.12 -0.75 23.38
N GLY A 292 -22.74 -1.19 22.30
CA GLY A 292 -23.71 -0.40 21.52
C GLY A 292 -23.09 0.44 20.39
N ARG A 293 -21.77 0.33 20.16
CA ARG A 293 -21.03 0.97 19.07
C ARG A 293 -20.31 -0.10 18.26
N PHE A 294 -18.96 -0.13 18.26
CA PHE A 294 -18.22 -1.27 17.70
C PHE A 294 -17.99 -2.32 18.79
N ASP A 295 -19.06 -2.99 19.13
CA ASP A 295 -19.10 -3.95 20.22
C ASP A 295 -18.61 -5.35 19.84
N ARG A 296 -18.56 -5.66 18.54
CA ARG A 296 -17.90 -6.86 18.03
C ARG A 296 -16.59 -6.50 17.33
N GLN A 297 -15.51 -7.12 17.76
CA GLN A 297 -14.17 -6.91 17.22
C GLN A 297 -13.68 -8.21 16.62
N ILE A 298 -13.40 -8.19 15.31
CA ILE A 298 -12.98 -9.37 14.55
C ILE A 298 -11.58 -9.15 14.00
N VAL A 299 -10.66 -10.04 14.37
CA VAL A 299 -9.31 -10.04 13.82
C VAL A 299 -9.33 -10.63 12.42
N VAL A 300 -8.71 -9.95 11.47
CA VAL A 300 -8.45 -10.48 10.13
C VAL A 300 -6.94 -10.54 9.96
N ASP A 301 -6.36 -11.65 10.41
CA ASP A 301 -4.91 -11.86 10.46
C ASP A 301 -4.35 -12.34 9.11
N ARG A 302 -3.04 -12.55 9.06
CA ARG A 302 -2.37 -13.15 7.91
C ARG A 302 -2.82 -14.60 7.75
N PRO A 303 -3.02 -15.06 6.50
CA PRO A 303 -3.45 -16.42 6.24
C PRO A 303 -2.34 -17.43 6.56
N ASP A 304 -2.72 -18.59 7.09
CA ASP A 304 -1.88 -19.77 7.23
C ASP A 304 -1.59 -20.42 5.85
N ILE A 305 -0.83 -21.51 5.80
CA ILE A 305 -0.49 -22.20 4.55
C ILE A 305 -1.75 -22.61 3.78
N LYS A 306 -2.77 -23.13 4.47
CA LYS A 306 -4.02 -23.55 3.83
C LYS A 306 -4.77 -22.34 3.25
N GLY A 307 -4.90 -21.29 4.04
CA GLY A 307 -5.50 -20.04 3.62
C GLY A 307 -4.76 -19.41 2.44
N ARG A 308 -3.42 -19.43 2.43
CA ARG A 308 -2.64 -18.95 1.27
C ARG A 308 -2.90 -19.77 0.02
N THR A 309 -2.97 -21.11 0.14
CA THR A 309 -3.34 -21.98 -1.00
C THR A 309 -4.73 -21.62 -1.55
N GLU A 310 -5.72 -21.43 -0.68
CA GLU A 310 -7.08 -21.06 -1.11
C GLU A 310 -7.12 -19.68 -1.75
N ILE A 311 -6.43 -18.70 -1.19
CA ILE A 311 -6.32 -17.36 -1.77
C ILE A 311 -5.66 -17.43 -3.15
N LEU A 312 -4.59 -18.21 -3.30
CA LEU A 312 -3.94 -18.43 -4.60
C LEU A 312 -4.92 -19.03 -5.61
N LYS A 313 -5.72 -20.05 -5.22
CA LYS A 313 -6.77 -20.64 -6.07
C LYS A 313 -7.78 -19.59 -6.56
N VAL A 314 -8.15 -18.62 -5.72
CA VAL A 314 -9.03 -17.51 -6.12
C VAL A 314 -8.35 -16.61 -7.14
N HIS A 315 -7.09 -16.23 -6.92
CA HIS A 315 -6.37 -15.27 -7.79
C HIS A 315 -5.90 -15.85 -9.12
N VAL A 316 -5.70 -17.16 -9.23
CA VAL A 316 -5.38 -17.83 -10.49
C VAL A 316 -6.61 -18.11 -11.36
N LYS A 317 -7.80 -18.02 -10.79
CA LYS A 317 -9.06 -18.25 -11.51
C LYS A 317 -9.17 -17.32 -12.73
N GLY A 318 -9.35 -17.93 -13.90
CA GLY A 318 -9.44 -17.18 -15.17
C GLY A 318 -8.09 -16.80 -15.80
N LYS A 319 -6.96 -17.28 -15.24
CA LYS A 319 -5.63 -17.12 -15.84
C LYS A 319 -5.17 -18.46 -16.46
N PRO A 320 -4.43 -18.43 -17.60
CA PRO A 320 -3.90 -19.65 -18.21
C PRO A 320 -2.76 -20.21 -17.35
N MET A 321 -3.02 -21.28 -16.61
CA MET A 321 -2.03 -21.95 -15.75
C MET A 321 -1.49 -23.19 -16.46
N GLY A 322 -0.18 -23.45 -16.29
CA GLY A 322 0.48 -24.70 -16.71
C GLY A 322 0.07 -25.87 -15.80
N GLN A 323 0.21 -27.08 -16.30
CA GLN A 323 -0.07 -28.31 -15.52
C GLN A 323 0.97 -28.60 -14.43
N ASP A 324 2.15 -27.99 -14.53
CA ASP A 324 3.27 -28.10 -13.62
C ASP A 324 3.14 -27.23 -12.35
N VAL A 325 2.14 -26.34 -12.31
CA VAL A 325 1.99 -25.38 -11.20
C VAL A 325 1.38 -26.05 -9.98
N ASN A 326 2.15 -26.09 -8.90
CA ASN A 326 1.71 -26.53 -7.57
C ASN A 326 1.54 -25.33 -6.65
N LEU A 327 0.28 -24.97 -6.36
CA LEU A 327 -0.05 -23.81 -5.51
C LEU A 327 0.31 -24.05 -4.04
N ASP A 328 0.35 -25.29 -3.57
CA ASP A 328 0.73 -25.62 -2.19
C ASP A 328 2.22 -25.30 -1.94
N VAL A 329 3.08 -25.61 -2.93
CA VAL A 329 4.50 -25.25 -2.88
C VAL A 329 4.67 -23.72 -2.86
N ILE A 330 3.90 -22.99 -3.68
CA ILE A 330 3.95 -21.52 -3.66
C ILE A 330 3.45 -20.97 -2.32
N ALA A 331 2.41 -21.55 -1.73
CA ALA A 331 1.93 -21.15 -0.40
C ALA A 331 2.98 -21.40 0.69
N GLN A 332 3.74 -22.50 0.61
CA GLN A 332 4.87 -22.76 1.52
C GLN A 332 6.01 -21.74 1.34
N ARG A 333 6.28 -21.33 0.09
CA ARG A 333 7.33 -20.35 -0.24
C ARG A 333 6.97 -18.90 0.13
N THR A 334 5.75 -18.64 0.55
CA THR A 334 5.26 -17.28 0.86
C THR A 334 4.78 -17.12 2.30
N PRO A 335 5.60 -17.50 3.32
CA PRO A 335 5.21 -17.32 4.71
C PRO A 335 4.99 -15.82 4.99
N GLY A 336 3.94 -15.52 5.76
CA GLY A 336 3.59 -14.16 6.14
C GLY A 336 3.01 -13.27 5.02
N PHE A 337 2.79 -13.79 3.81
CA PHE A 337 2.11 -13.05 2.75
C PHE A 337 0.65 -12.84 3.08
N THR A 338 0.17 -11.64 2.77
CA THR A 338 -1.24 -11.28 2.81
C THR A 338 -1.95 -11.63 1.50
N GLY A 339 -3.27 -11.56 1.49
CA GLY A 339 -4.05 -11.75 0.26
C GLY A 339 -3.66 -10.80 -0.86
N ALA A 340 -3.29 -9.56 -0.52
CA ALA A 340 -2.81 -8.57 -1.48
C ALA A 340 -1.44 -8.95 -2.07
N ASP A 341 -0.52 -9.47 -1.24
CA ASP A 341 0.80 -9.91 -1.70
C ASP A 341 0.68 -11.11 -2.63
N LEU A 342 -0.18 -12.08 -2.30
CA LEU A 342 -0.47 -13.25 -3.14
C LEU A 342 -1.11 -12.85 -4.48
N SER A 343 -2.02 -11.87 -4.47
CA SER A 343 -2.61 -11.30 -5.69
C SER A 343 -1.54 -10.67 -6.57
N ASN A 344 -0.63 -9.89 -5.96
CA ASN A 344 0.49 -9.27 -6.65
C ASN A 344 1.45 -10.31 -7.22
N LEU A 345 1.76 -11.38 -6.47
CA LEU A 345 2.59 -12.49 -6.93
C LEU A 345 2.03 -13.12 -8.21
N VAL A 346 0.75 -13.47 -8.20
CA VAL A 346 0.10 -14.08 -9.38
C VAL A 346 0.08 -13.11 -10.58
N ASN A 347 -0.05 -11.81 -10.32
CA ASN A 347 0.05 -10.79 -11.36
C ASN A 347 1.47 -10.65 -11.91
N GLU A 348 2.50 -10.63 -11.05
CA GLU A 348 3.90 -10.61 -11.48
C GLU A 348 4.27 -11.85 -12.29
N ALA A 349 3.78 -13.04 -11.90
CA ALA A 349 3.96 -14.27 -12.67
C ALA A 349 3.37 -14.17 -14.07
N ALA A 350 2.17 -13.59 -14.20
CA ALA A 350 1.55 -13.33 -15.50
C ALA A 350 2.38 -12.34 -16.35
N LEU A 351 2.90 -11.28 -15.72
CA LEU A 351 3.77 -10.32 -16.42
C LEU A 351 5.10 -10.94 -16.87
N LEU A 352 5.71 -11.80 -16.04
CA LEU A 352 6.92 -12.54 -16.40
C LEU A 352 6.67 -13.50 -17.56
N THR A 353 5.54 -14.20 -17.52
CA THR A 353 5.10 -15.11 -18.60
C THR A 353 4.95 -14.37 -19.92
N ALA A 354 4.30 -13.20 -19.89
CA ALA A 354 4.12 -12.36 -21.07
C ALA A 354 5.46 -11.85 -21.63
N ARG A 355 6.41 -11.46 -20.76
CA ARG A 355 7.76 -11.02 -21.18
C ARG A 355 8.57 -12.13 -21.85
N LYS A 356 8.29 -13.39 -21.50
CA LYS A 356 8.95 -14.58 -22.08
C LYS A 356 8.17 -15.13 -23.28
N ASP A 357 7.15 -14.43 -23.78
CA ASP A 357 6.27 -14.85 -24.87
C ASP A 357 5.64 -16.24 -24.69
N LYS A 358 5.43 -16.65 -23.43
CA LYS A 358 4.78 -17.92 -23.09
C LYS A 358 3.26 -17.75 -23.04
N LYS A 359 2.53 -18.83 -23.31
CA LYS A 359 1.04 -18.84 -23.37
C LYS A 359 0.38 -19.21 -22.03
N ALA A 360 1.12 -19.83 -21.13
CA ALA A 360 0.65 -20.26 -19.83
C ALA A 360 1.68 -19.93 -18.75
N ILE A 361 1.19 -19.66 -17.55
CA ILE A 361 2.02 -19.42 -16.35
C ILE A 361 2.44 -20.79 -15.84
N ASN A 362 3.74 -21.08 -15.84
CA ASN A 362 4.32 -22.33 -15.36
C ASN A 362 4.96 -22.14 -13.97
N MET A 363 5.35 -23.23 -13.33
CA MET A 363 5.94 -23.19 -11.99
C MET A 363 7.17 -22.27 -11.90
N PRO A 364 8.14 -22.26 -12.86
CA PRO A 364 9.30 -21.36 -12.80
C PRO A 364 8.92 -19.87 -12.80
N GLU A 365 7.85 -19.46 -13.51
CA GLU A 365 7.38 -18.08 -13.50
C GLU A 365 6.73 -17.72 -12.17
N MET A 366 6.03 -18.67 -11.52
CA MET A 366 5.44 -18.46 -10.18
C MET A 366 6.54 -18.32 -9.12
N GLU A 367 7.57 -19.13 -9.18
CA GLU A 367 8.71 -19.08 -8.27
C GLU A 367 9.52 -17.80 -8.42
N GLU A 368 9.85 -17.43 -9.66
CA GLU A 368 10.54 -16.16 -9.95
C GLU A 368 9.72 -14.94 -9.50
N ALA A 369 8.38 -15.00 -9.64
CA ALA A 369 7.49 -13.96 -9.16
C ALA A 369 7.51 -13.87 -7.62
N ALA A 370 7.48 -15.00 -6.89
CA ALA A 370 7.60 -15.02 -5.45
C ALA A 370 8.91 -14.38 -4.96
N GLU A 371 10.02 -14.80 -5.54
CA GLU A 371 11.35 -14.23 -5.25
C GLU A 371 11.40 -12.73 -5.57
N ARG A 372 10.79 -12.31 -6.68
CA ARG A 372 10.75 -10.90 -7.08
C ARG A 372 9.92 -10.04 -6.12
N VAL A 373 8.82 -10.55 -5.60
CA VAL A 373 7.99 -9.83 -4.61
C VAL A 373 8.72 -9.72 -3.28
N ILE A 374 9.43 -10.79 -2.84
CA ILE A 374 10.16 -10.81 -1.56
C ILE A 374 11.42 -9.93 -1.61
N MET A 375 12.25 -10.09 -2.64
CA MET A 375 13.63 -9.55 -2.69
C MET A 375 13.85 -8.50 -3.78
N GLY A 376 12.89 -8.34 -4.69
CA GLY A 376 13.01 -7.45 -5.84
C GLY A 376 13.61 -8.12 -7.09
N PRO A 377 13.77 -7.35 -8.17
CA PRO A 377 14.25 -7.87 -9.45
C PRO A 377 15.74 -8.25 -9.41
N GLU A 378 16.13 -9.25 -10.20
CA GLU A 378 17.55 -9.59 -10.45
C GLU A 378 18.30 -8.43 -11.09
N ARG A 379 19.54 -8.20 -10.64
CA ARG A 379 20.44 -7.19 -11.18
C ARG A 379 21.44 -7.80 -12.17
N LYS A 380 20.95 -8.29 -13.31
CA LYS A 380 21.81 -8.95 -14.35
C LYS A 380 22.86 -8.03 -14.97
N SER A 381 22.69 -6.72 -14.87
CA SER A 381 23.63 -5.74 -15.43
C SER A 381 24.85 -5.43 -14.53
N ARG A 382 24.86 -5.92 -13.29
CA ARG A 382 25.99 -5.68 -12.38
C ARG A 382 27.13 -6.63 -12.72
N VAL A 383 28.26 -6.08 -13.13
CA VAL A 383 29.51 -6.83 -13.28
C VAL A 383 30.08 -7.08 -11.88
N ILE A 384 30.11 -8.34 -11.48
CA ILE A 384 30.64 -8.76 -10.18
C ILE A 384 32.08 -9.22 -10.42
N SER A 385 33.03 -8.72 -9.61
CA SER A 385 34.41 -9.19 -9.67
C SER A 385 34.53 -10.62 -9.10
N ASP A 386 35.51 -11.39 -9.57
CA ASP A 386 35.75 -12.75 -9.06
C ASP A 386 36.00 -12.75 -7.54
N LYS A 387 36.60 -11.67 -7.01
CA LYS A 387 36.78 -11.50 -5.56
C LYS A 387 35.43 -11.36 -4.84
N GLU A 388 34.53 -10.53 -5.34
CA GLU A 388 33.17 -10.39 -4.77
C GLU A 388 32.35 -11.68 -4.93
N LYS A 389 32.43 -12.32 -6.10
CA LYS A 389 31.74 -13.59 -6.35
C LYS A 389 32.17 -14.67 -5.34
N ARG A 390 33.49 -14.77 -5.11
CA ARG A 390 34.05 -15.69 -4.12
C ARG A 390 33.62 -15.34 -2.71
N LEU A 391 33.63 -14.05 -2.34
CA LEU A 391 33.23 -13.58 -1.02
C LEU A 391 31.76 -13.96 -0.76
N THR A 392 30.85 -13.62 -1.70
CA THR A 392 29.43 -13.94 -1.59
C THR A 392 29.19 -15.47 -1.53
N ALA A 393 29.94 -16.24 -2.33
CA ALA A 393 29.78 -17.72 -2.34
C ALA A 393 30.13 -18.35 -0.98
N TYR A 394 31.18 -17.88 -0.31
CA TYR A 394 31.52 -18.35 1.03
C TYR A 394 30.54 -17.82 2.09
N HIS A 395 30.08 -16.60 1.96
CA HIS A 395 29.09 -16.00 2.86
C HIS A 395 27.77 -16.81 2.83
N GLU A 396 27.17 -16.97 1.65
CA GLU A 396 25.93 -17.73 1.48
C GLU A 396 26.12 -19.23 1.77
N GLY A 397 27.30 -19.78 1.41
CA GLY A 397 27.69 -21.14 1.79
C GLY A 397 27.74 -21.32 3.30
N GLY A 398 28.19 -20.32 4.06
CA GLY A 398 28.19 -20.32 5.52
C GLY A 398 26.79 -20.42 6.11
N HIS A 399 25.85 -19.59 5.65
CA HIS A 399 24.44 -19.68 6.06
C HIS A 399 23.84 -21.04 5.71
N THR A 400 24.14 -21.54 4.51
CA THR A 400 23.64 -22.83 4.02
C THR A 400 24.09 -23.99 4.89
N ILE A 401 25.41 -24.11 5.16
CA ILE A 401 25.96 -25.21 5.96
C ILE A 401 25.43 -25.19 7.40
N VAL A 402 25.40 -23.98 8.02
CA VAL A 402 24.88 -23.85 9.39
C VAL A 402 23.40 -24.21 9.43
N GLY A 403 22.59 -23.73 8.48
CA GLY A 403 21.16 -24.04 8.40
C GLY A 403 20.86 -25.51 8.14
N MET A 404 21.76 -26.25 7.43
CA MET A 404 21.56 -27.68 7.17
C MET A 404 21.98 -28.60 8.31
N LEU A 405 22.90 -28.14 9.15
CA LEU A 405 23.49 -29.00 10.20
C LEU A 405 22.83 -28.80 11.56
N LEU A 406 22.10 -27.75 11.79
CA LEU A 406 21.37 -27.51 13.02
C LEU A 406 19.98 -28.15 12.97
N GLU A 407 19.54 -28.66 14.13
CA GLU A 407 18.32 -29.46 14.23
C GLU A 407 17.03 -28.62 14.16
N HIS A 408 17.08 -27.38 14.70
CA HIS A 408 15.87 -26.56 14.87
C HIS A 408 15.75 -25.47 13.81
N THR A 409 16.43 -25.62 12.69
CA THR A 409 16.39 -24.68 11.56
C THR A 409 15.43 -25.14 10.47
N ASP A 410 14.90 -24.17 9.74
CA ASP A 410 14.10 -24.48 8.56
C ASP A 410 14.99 -25.02 7.43
N PRO A 411 14.52 -26.00 6.62
CA PRO A 411 15.30 -26.57 5.54
C PRO A 411 15.68 -25.51 4.51
N VAL A 412 16.96 -25.57 4.09
CA VAL A 412 17.46 -24.68 3.03
C VAL A 412 16.94 -25.16 1.68
N HIS A 413 16.17 -24.32 1.02
CA HIS A 413 15.53 -24.64 -0.24
C HIS A 413 16.33 -24.16 -1.45
N LYS A 414 16.97 -22.99 -1.35
CA LYS A 414 17.72 -22.38 -2.43
C LYS A 414 18.83 -21.49 -1.91
N VAL A 415 19.97 -21.51 -2.56
CA VAL A 415 21.06 -20.56 -2.33
C VAL A 415 21.55 -19.99 -3.65
N THR A 416 21.79 -18.67 -3.69
CA THR A 416 22.24 -17.99 -4.90
C THR A 416 23.16 -16.84 -4.59
N ILE A 417 24.12 -16.63 -5.48
CA ILE A 417 25.02 -15.47 -5.45
C ILE A 417 24.66 -14.41 -6.50
N ILE A 418 23.50 -14.57 -7.16
CA ILE A 418 22.98 -13.57 -8.09
C ILE A 418 22.35 -12.43 -7.28
N PRO A 419 22.80 -11.17 -7.43
CA PRO A 419 22.29 -10.08 -6.63
C PRO A 419 20.85 -9.73 -6.98
N ARG A 420 20.02 -9.56 -5.92
CA ARG A 420 18.64 -9.08 -6.01
C ARG A 420 18.44 -7.87 -5.10
N GLY A 421 17.76 -6.87 -5.58
CA GLY A 421 17.49 -5.66 -4.80
C GLY A 421 18.78 -5.04 -4.22
N ARG A 422 18.97 -5.12 -2.91
CA ARG A 422 20.17 -4.64 -2.19
C ARG A 422 21.12 -5.78 -1.76
N ALA A 423 20.67 -7.03 -1.85
CA ALA A 423 21.46 -8.19 -1.45
C ALA A 423 22.46 -8.59 -2.54
N GLY A 424 23.66 -9.02 -2.14
CA GLY A 424 24.70 -9.56 -3.02
C GLY A 424 24.42 -11.02 -3.42
N GLY A 425 23.79 -11.77 -2.55
CA GLY A 425 23.28 -13.12 -2.71
C GLY A 425 22.19 -13.35 -1.68
N TYR A 426 21.66 -14.55 -1.58
CA TYR A 426 20.74 -14.93 -0.50
C TYR A 426 20.63 -16.45 -0.36
N THR A 427 20.35 -16.88 0.87
CA THR A 427 19.97 -18.23 1.22
C THR A 427 18.49 -18.23 1.62
N LEU A 428 17.67 -19.02 0.93
CA LEU A 428 16.24 -19.16 1.18
C LEU A 428 15.96 -20.45 1.93
N SER A 429 15.48 -20.32 3.16
CA SER A 429 14.93 -21.42 3.95
C SER A 429 13.42 -21.35 3.95
N LEU A 430 12.75 -22.50 3.89
CA LEU A 430 11.31 -22.59 3.86
C LEU A 430 10.80 -23.34 5.08
N PRO A 431 9.94 -22.73 5.90
CA PRO A 431 9.32 -23.41 7.02
C PRO A 431 8.41 -24.54 6.52
N LYS A 432 8.50 -25.70 7.18
CA LYS A 432 7.61 -26.84 6.89
C LYS A 432 6.17 -26.56 7.30
N GLU A 433 6.01 -25.75 8.33
CA GLU A 433 4.71 -25.34 8.90
C GLU A 433 4.78 -23.91 9.44
N ASP A 434 3.66 -23.23 9.53
CA ASP A 434 3.58 -21.89 10.13
C ASP A 434 3.67 -22.06 11.66
N LYS A 435 4.73 -21.51 12.26
CA LYS A 435 4.97 -21.57 13.71
C LYS A 435 4.40 -20.34 14.40
N TYR A 436 3.56 -20.53 15.40
CA TYR A 436 3.05 -19.45 16.25
C TYR A 436 4.00 -19.10 17.40
N TYR A 437 4.80 -20.06 17.84
CA TYR A 437 5.75 -19.90 18.94
C TYR A 437 7.13 -20.35 18.48
N ALA A 438 8.15 -19.63 18.92
CA ALA A 438 9.54 -20.02 18.76
C ALA A 438 10.12 -20.39 20.14
N THR A 439 10.79 -21.51 20.23
CA THR A 439 11.49 -21.93 21.43
C THR A 439 12.84 -21.23 21.56
N ARG A 440 13.40 -21.18 22.78
CA ARG A 440 14.75 -20.62 23.02
C ARG A 440 15.80 -21.31 22.13
N SER A 441 15.72 -22.64 21.96
CA SER A 441 16.65 -23.41 21.15
C SER A 441 16.57 -23.03 19.66
N GLU A 442 15.36 -22.87 19.11
CA GLU A 442 15.15 -22.40 17.74
C GLU A 442 15.73 -21.00 17.51
N MET A 443 15.49 -20.07 18.44
CA MET A 443 16.02 -18.71 18.34
C MET A 443 17.55 -18.66 18.46
N LEU A 444 18.16 -19.52 19.29
CA LEU A 444 19.62 -19.66 19.38
C LEU A 444 20.21 -20.25 18.10
N ASP A 445 19.52 -21.21 17.47
CA ASP A 445 19.95 -21.77 16.20
C ASP A 445 19.79 -20.75 15.05
N GLU A 446 18.73 -19.94 15.07
CA GLU A 446 18.58 -18.81 14.13
C GLU A 446 19.71 -17.79 14.28
N LEU A 447 20.16 -17.47 15.51
CA LEU A 447 21.34 -16.62 15.73
C LEU A 447 22.60 -17.19 15.08
N LYS A 448 22.81 -18.52 15.20
CA LYS A 448 23.97 -19.20 14.57
C LYS A 448 23.89 -19.14 13.06
N VAL A 449 22.70 -19.35 12.48
CA VAL A 449 22.48 -19.23 11.03
C VAL A 449 22.79 -17.82 10.55
N LEU A 450 22.29 -16.78 11.24
CA LEU A 450 22.53 -15.38 10.90
C LEU A 450 24.02 -15.02 10.96
N LEU A 451 24.81 -15.64 11.84
CA LEU A 451 26.25 -15.44 11.94
C LEU A 451 27.06 -16.27 10.93
N GLY A 452 26.45 -17.28 10.30
CA GLY A 452 27.10 -18.25 9.41
C GLY A 452 27.92 -17.62 8.30
N GLY A 453 27.38 -16.62 7.59
CA GLY A 453 28.06 -15.91 6.52
C GLY A 453 29.30 -15.17 7.02
N ARG A 454 29.17 -14.44 8.12
CA ARG A 454 30.28 -13.69 8.75
C ARG A 454 31.41 -14.60 9.22
N VAL A 455 31.07 -15.70 9.86
CA VAL A 455 32.05 -16.68 10.35
C VAL A 455 32.76 -17.37 9.19
N ALA A 456 32.05 -17.75 8.13
CA ALA A 456 32.65 -18.33 6.92
C ALA A 456 33.66 -17.37 6.25
N GLU A 457 33.35 -16.07 6.14
CA GLU A 457 34.28 -15.06 5.66
C GLU A 457 35.57 -15.03 6.52
N ALA A 458 35.42 -14.99 7.85
CA ALA A 458 36.55 -14.92 8.77
C ALA A 458 37.43 -16.17 8.70
N LEU A 459 36.84 -17.37 8.65
CA LEU A 459 37.56 -18.65 8.63
C LEU A 459 38.34 -18.85 7.33
N VAL A 460 37.70 -18.63 6.17
CA VAL A 460 38.28 -18.99 4.87
C VAL A 460 39.04 -17.85 4.21
N LEU A 461 38.45 -16.66 4.22
CA LEU A 461 39.03 -15.50 3.55
C LEU A 461 39.96 -14.70 4.45
N LYS A 462 39.93 -14.95 5.77
CA LYS A 462 40.67 -14.20 6.81
C LYS A 462 40.44 -12.70 6.72
N GLU A 463 39.31 -12.31 6.14
CA GLU A 463 38.83 -10.93 6.02
C GLU A 463 37.36 -10.92 6.43
N ILE A 464 36.87 -9.75 6.76
CA ILE A 464 35.48 -9.51 7.15
C ILE A 464 34.94 -8.37 6.29
N SER A 465 33.75 -8.58 5.73
CA SER A 465 33.13 -7.61 4.84
C SER A 465 31.98 -6.84 5.51
N SER A 466 31.55 -5.75 4.88
CA SER A 466 30.34 -5.04 5.25
C SER A 466 29.06 -5.78 4.79
N GLY A 467 29.18 -6.87 4.04
CA GLY A 467 28.05 -7.67 3.53
C GLY A 467 27.18 -8.22 4.65
N ALA A 468 27.81 -8.67 5.73
CA ALA A 468 27.13 -9.21 6.92
C ALA A 468 26.41 -8.16 7.79
N SER A 469 26.34 -6.88 7.39
CA SER A 469 25.77 -5.81 8.24
C SER A 469 24.29 -6.05 8.58
N ASN A 470 23.50 -6.55 7.64
CA ASN A 470 22.08 -6.85 7.86
C ASN A 470 21.90 -8.04 8.79
N ASP A 471 22.71 -9.08 8.61
CA ASP A 471 22.65 -10.31 9.43
C ASP A 471 23.04 -10.02 10.87
N LEU A 472 24.08 -9.22 11.08
CA LEU A 472 24.48 -8.74 12.41
C LEU A 472 23.40 -7.88 13.07
N GLN A 473 22.73 -7.02 12.30
CA GLN A 473 21.62 -6.21 12.81
C GLN A 473 20.45 -7.09 13.23
N ARG A 474 20.07 -8.07 12.40
CA ARG A 474 18.99 -9.02 12.70
C ARG A 474 19.34 -9.89 13.91
N ALA A 475 20.56 -10.43 13.95
CA ALA A 475 21.04 -11.24 15.07
C ALA A 475 21.02 -10.44 16.40
N THR A 476 21.52 -9.19 16.40
CA THR A 476 21.47 -8.33 17.58
C THR A 476 20.05 -8.02 18.03
N GLN A 477 19.14 -7.78 17.07
CA GLN A 477 17.73 -7.55 17.36
C GLN A 477 17.07 -8.80 17.95
N LEU A 478 17.34 -9.98 17.40
CA LEU A 478 16.83 -11.27 17.89
C LEU A 478 17.32 -11.55 19.31
N ALA A 479 18.63 -11.40 19.58
CA ALA A 479 19.18 -11.55 20.93
C ALA A 479 18.52 -10.58 21.94
N ARG A 480 18.29 -9.34 21.52
CA ARG A 480 17.61 -8.34 22.36
C ARG A 480 16.14 -8.70 22.60
N GLN A 481 15.42 -9.25 21.62
CA GLN A 481 14.04 -9.74 21.79
C GLN A 481 13.98 -10.92 22.76
N MET A 482 14.91 -11.88 22.64
CA MET A 482 15.01 -13.02 23.57
C MET A 482 15.14 -12.55 25.02
N ILE A 483 15.93 -11.52 25.26
CA ILE A 483 16.23 -11.02 26.60
C ILE A 483 15.10 -10.10 27.11
N CYS A 484 14.73 -9.07 26.32
CA CYS A 484 13.86 -7.99 26.78
C CYS A 484 12.37 -8.29 26.60
N GLU A 485 11.99 -9.04 25.54
CA GLU A 485 10.56 -9.27 25.23
C GLU A 485 10.10 -10.66 25.73
N TYR A 486 10.97 -11.67 25.65
CA TYR A 486 10.59 -13.05 25.99
C TYR A 486 11.14 -13.56 27.33
N GLY A 487 12.04 -12.80 27.98
CA GLY A 487 12.61 -13.18 29.27
C GLY A 487 13.38 -14.51 29.23
N MET A 488 14.09 -14.78 28.12
CA MET A 488 14.79 -16.05 27.87
C MET A 488 16.24 -16.06 28.38
N SER A 489 16.67 -15.03 29.13
CA SER A 489 17.97 -14.99 29.79
C SER A 489 17.91 -15.70 31.14
N GLU A 490 18.92 -16.52 31.44
CA GLU A 490 19.07 -17.17 32.74
C GLU A 490 19.62 -16.21 33.81
N ASN A 491 20.45 -15.25 33.40
CA ASN A 491 21.10 -14.30 34.30
C ASN A 491 20.15 -13.20 34.74
N ILE A 492 19.32 -12.68 33.82
CA ILE A 492 18.36 -11.61 34.11
C ILE A 492 17.03 -12.18 34.63
N GLY A 493 16.70 -13.41 34.23
CA GLY A 493 15.45 -14.07 34.61
C GLY A 493 14.26 -13.76 33.72
N PRO A 494 13.05 -14.29 34.03
CA PRO A 494 11.85 -14.16 33.21
C PRO A 494 11.15 -12.81 33.44
N VAL A 495 11.82 -11.74 33.07
CA VAL A 495 11.33 -10.34 33.20
C VAL A 495 11.35 -9.68 31.83
N THR A 496 10.34 -8.85 31.54
CA THR A 496 10.27 -8.04 30.32
C THR A 496 10.72 -6.61 30.59
N PHE A 497 11.44 -6.02 29.63
CA PHE A 497 11.97 -4.67 29.71
C PHE A 497 11.61 -3.85 28.47
N GLY A 498 11.25 -2.60 28.69
CA GLY A 498 10.93 -1.68 27.61
C GLY A 498 9.53 -1.94 27.07
N HIS A 499 8.52 -1.36 27.66
CA HIS A 499 7.18 -1.40 27.10
C HIS A 499 7.19 -0.80 25.70
N ARG A 500 6.66 -1.53 24.71
CA ARG A 500 6.27 -0.94 23.43
C ARG A 500 5.19 0.09 23.74
N GLN A 501 5.57 1.36 23.83
CA GLN A 501 4.56 2.40 23.64
C GLN A 501 4.21 2.38 22.15
N ASP A 502 3.09 1.74 21.81
CA ASP A 502 2.52 1.72 20.45
C ASP A 502 2.07 3.12 20.00
N GLN A 503 2.36 4.16 20.76
CA GLN A 503 2.07 5.55 20.41
C GLN A 503 3.22 6.16 19.62
N VAL A 504 3.16 5.96 18.30
CA VAL A 504 4.03 6.69 17.37
C VAL A 504 3.56 8.14 17.30
N PHE A 505 4.15 9.00 18.11
CA PHE A 505 4.04 10.45 17.94
C PHE A 505 4.90 10.85 16.73
N LEU A 506 4.27 11.31 15.66
CA LEU A 506 4.92 11.94 14.52
C LEU A 506 5.81 13.10 15.00
N GLY A 507 7.12 12.94 14.90
CA GLY A 507 8.09 14.04 15.03
C GLY A 507 8.99 14.06 16.24
N ARG A 508 8.95 13.09 17.15
CA ARG A 508 10.01 12.85 18.12
C ARG A 508 10.63 11.49 17.85
N ASP A 509 11.94 11.46 17.84
CA ASP A 509 12.71 10.22 17.85
C ASP A 509 12.07 9.25 18.83
N ILE A 510 11.92 7.99 18.41
CA ILE A 510 11.44 6.88 19.21
C ILE A 510 12.49 6.63 20.29
N ALA A 511 12.54 7.50 21.28
CA ALA A 511 13.16 7.19 22.56
C ALA A 511 12.20 6.18 23.20
N ARG A 512 12.58 4.90 23.17
CA ARG A 512 12.01 3.93 24.11
C ARG A 512 12.24 4.54 25.48
N ASP A 513 11.19 4.96 26.18
CA ASP A 513 11.31 5.35 27.56
C ASP A 513 11.86 4.14 28.29
N LYS A 514 13.09 4.28 28.82
CA LYS A 514 13.72 3.24 29.62
C LYS A 514 12.90 3.13 30.91
N ASP A 515 12.25 2.00 31.09
CA ASP A 515 11.52 1.63 32.31
C ASP A 515 12.42 0.86 33.29
N TYR A 516 13.73 0.86 33.06
CA TYR A 516 14.73 0.14 33.84
C TYR A 516 15.97 1.02 34.14
N SER A 517 16.68 0.66 35.22
CA SER A 517 17.87 1.38 35.67
C SER A 517 19.05 1.25 34.71
N GLU A 518 20.06 2.13 34.82
CA GLU A 518 21.30 2.05 34.05
C GLU A 518 22.08 0.75 34.35
N GLU A 519 21.95 0.20 35.56
CA GLU A 519 22.56 -1.09 35.93
C GLU A 519 21.94 -2.23 35.12
N VAL A 520 20.61 -2.30 35.06
CA VAL A 520 19.90 -3.29 34.22
C VAL A 520 20.19 -3.08 32.75
N ALA A 521 20.34 -1.86 32.26
CA ALA A 521 20.77 -1.59 30.89
C ALA A 521 22.15 -2.20 30.58
N ALA A 522 23.09 -2.04 31.50
CA ALA A 522 24.43 -2.62 31.36
C ALA A 522 24.39 -4.17 31.40
N GLU A 523 23.51 -4.75 32.20
CA GLU A 523 23.30 -6.21 32.24
C GLU A 523 22.70 -6.72 30.93
N ILE A 524 21.69 -6.04 30.38
CA ILE A 524 21.08 -6.37 29.08
C ILE A 524 22.16 -6.32 27.98
N ASP A 525 22.97 -5.27 27.93
CA ASP A 525 24.02 -5.13 26.92
C ASP A 525 25.12 -6.21 27.08
N LYS A 526 25.44 -6.61 28.29
CA LYS A 526 26.37 -7.71 28.58
C LYS A 526 25.78 -9.05 28.11
N GLU A 527 24.51 -9.29 28.38
CA GLU A 527 23.84 -10.53 28.02
C GLU A 527 23.65 -10.66 26.51
N VAL A 528 23.26 -9.55 25.81
CA VAL A 528 23.21 -9.53 24.34
C VAL A 528 24.56 -9.88 23.75
N ARG A 529 25.64 -9.33 24.32
CA ARG A 529 27.00 -9.64 23.87
C ARG A 529 27.34 -11.11 24.11
N SER A 530 26.99 -11.67 25.27
CA SER A 530 27.21 -13.08 25.58
C SER A 530 26.50 -13.99 24.57
N PHE A 531 25.22 -13.74 24.30
CA PHE A 531 24.47 -14.52 23.31
C PHE A 531 25.11 -14.48 21.91
N MET A 532 25.60 -13.31 21.52
CA MET A 532 26.27 -13.15 20.22
C MET A 532 27.64 -13.85 20.19
N GLU A 533 28.44 -13.76 21.25
CA GLU A 533 29.76 -14.40 21.36
C GLU A 533 29.62 -15.94 21.42
N ASP A 534 28.68 -16.46 22.21
CA ASP A 534 28.41 -17.90 22.32
C ASP A 534 27.93 -18.48 20.99
N ALA A 535 26.99 -17.78 20.32
CA ALA A 535 26.51 -18.18 18.99
C ALA A 535 27.63 -18.12 17.95
N TYR A 536 28.50 -17.09 17.99
CA TYR A 536 29.65 -16.98 17.10
C TYR A 536 30.64 -18.14 17.29
N ALA A 537 31.03 -18.42 18.54
CA ALA A 537 31.97 -19.50 18.85
C ALA A 537 31.41 -20.90 18.47
N ALA A 538 30.10 -21.13 18.72
CA ALA A 538 29.43 -22.36 18.31
C ALA A 538 29.40 -22.51 16.77
N THR A 539 29.11 -21.42 16.05
CA THR A 539 29.10 -21.37 14.58
C THR A 539 30.50 -21.59 14.00
N GLU A 540 31.51 -20.96 14.59
CA GLU A 540 32.92 -21.12 14.18
C GLU A 540 33.36 -22.58 14.30
N LYS A 541 33.04 -23.22 15.40
CA LYS A 541 33.32 -24.64 15.59
C LYS A 541 32.60 -25.51 14.56
N LEU A 542 31.30 -25.28 14.38
CA LEU A 542 30.48 -26.05 13.43
C LEU A 542 31.02 -25.97 12.00
N LEU A 543 31.41 -24.74 11.54
CA LEU A 543 31.96 -24.52 10.21
C LEU A 543 33.40 -25.08 10.09
N SER A 544 34.22 -24.99 11.14
CA SER A 544 35.56 -25.55 11.15
C SER A 544 35.52 -27.09 11.03
N ASP A 545 34.61 -27.74 11.75
CA ASP A 545 34.42 -29.19 11.71
C ASP A 545 33.86 -29.68 10.34
N ASN A 546 33.24 -28.78 9.55
CA ASN A 546 32.64 -29.05 8.23
C ASN A 546 33.22 -28.19 7.10
N ILE A 547 34.47 -27.76 7.22
CA ILE A 547 35.11 -26.82 6.28
C ILE A 547 35.13 -27.36 4.85
N ASP A 548 35.29 -28.67 4.65
CA ASP A 548 35.31 -29.34 3.35
C ASP A 548 33.96 -29.16 2.63
N LYS A 549 32.84 -29.32 3.36
CA LYS A 549 31.49 -29.12 2.82
C LYS A 549 31.28 -27.68 2.42
N LEU A 550 31.77 -26.72 3.20
CA LEU A 550 31.72 -25.28 2.87
C LEU A 550 32.47 -25.00 1.56
N HIS A 551 33.67 -25.60 1.38
CA HIS A 551 34.42 -25.43 0.13
C HIS A 551 33.70 -26.01 -1.07
N VAL A 552 33.04 -27.16 -0.92
CA VAL A 552 32.26 -27.82 -1.98
C VAL A 552 31.09 -26.96 -2.40
N ILE A 553 30.30 -26.45 -1.46
CA ILE A 553 29.17 -25.56 -1.76
C ILE A 553 29.63 -24.23 -2.38
N ALA A 554 30.65 -23.58 -1.81
CA ALA A 554 31.15 -22.34 -2.35
C ALA A 554 31.69 -22.49 -3.78
N LYS A 555 32.39 -23.59 -4.09
CA LYS A 555 32.86 -23.89 -5.43
C LYS A 555 31.68 -24.10 -6.39
N ALA A 556 30.68 -24.89 -6.01
CA ALA A 556 29.48 -25.12 -6.82
C ALA A 556 28.71 -23.82 -7.09
N LEU A 557 28.61 -22.91 -6.09
CA LEU A 557 28.02 -21.58 -6.25
C LEU A 557 28.82 -20.69 -7.21
N MET A 558 30.15 -20.75 -7.18
CA MET A 558 30.98 -20.00 -8.14
C MET A 558 30.80 -20.47 -9.58
N GLU A 559 30.49 -21.77 -9.78
CA GLU A 559 30.29 -22.38 -11.10
C GLU A 559 28.86 -22.22 -11.61
N LYS A 560 27.84 -22.52 -10.79
CA LYS A 560 26.41 -22.54 -11.17
C LYS A 560 25.63 -21.27 -10.81
N GLU A 561 26.17 -20.44 -9.90
CA GLU A 561 25.57 -19.21 -9.36
C GLU A 561 24.30 -19.43 -8.51
N THR A 562 23.60 -20.53 -8.69
CA THR A 562 22.39 -20.90 -7.95
C THR A 562 22.35 -22.40 -7.74
N LEU A 563 21.99 -22.82 -6.53
CA LEU A 563 21.80 -24.22 -6.16
C LEU A 563 20.41 -24.39 -5.53
N GLU A 564 19.69 -25.42 -5.95
CA GLU A 564 18.40 -25.82 -5.41
C GLU A 564 18.57 -26.89 -4.32
N GLU A 565 17.54 -27.11 -3.50
CA GLU A 565 17.54 -28.01 -2.34
C GLU A 565 18.13 -29.39 -2.64
N GLU A 566 17.74 -30.02 -3.75
CA GLU A 566 18.23 -31.35 -4.13
C GLU A 566 19.74 -31.34 -4.40
N GLU A 567 20.25 -30.33 -5.08
CA GLU A 567 21.67 -30.16 -5.40
C GLU A 567 22.49 -29.87 -4.13
N ILE A 568 21.96 -29.03 -3.24
CA ILE A 568 22.60 -28.72 -1.95
C ILE A 568 22.74 -30.01 -1.10
N ASN A 569 21.66 -30.79 -1.00
CA ASN A 569 21.66 -32.06 -0.28
C ASN A 569 22.66 -33.05 -0.88
N GLN A 570 22.77 -33.16 -2.20
CA GLN A 570 23.75 -34.01 -2.88
C GLN A 570 25.18 -33.55 -2.60
N LEU A 571 25.45 -32.24 -2.69
CA LEU A 571 26.78 -31.68 -2.41
C LEU A 571 27.23 -31.95 -0.96
N VAL A 572 26.34 -31.80 0.02
CA VAL A 572 26.66 -32.04 1.44
C VAL A 572 26.86 -33.52 1.73
N LYS A 573 26.09 -34.42 1.08
CA LYS A 573 26.11 -35.86 1.32
C LYS A 573 27.21 -36.58 0.54
N TYR A 574 27.41 -36.23 -0.74
CA TYR A 574 28.28 -36.96 -1.67
C TYR A 574 29.49 -36.14 -2.12
N GLY A 575 29.56 -34.84 -1.83
CA GLY A 575 30.65 -33.96 -2.25
C GLY A 575 30.57 -33.48 -3.71
N HIS A 576 29.60 -33.96 -4.46
CA HIS A 576 29.34 -33.54 -5.86
C HIS A 576 27.85 -33.70 -6.20
N ILE A 577 27.43 -33.04 -7.29
CA ILE A 577 26.08 -33.19 -7.84
C ILE A 577 26.04 -34.50 -8.64
N LEU A 578 25.09 -35.35 -8.32
CA LEU A 578 24.96 -36.66 -8.93
C LEU A 578 24.57 -36.59 -10.40
N THR A 579 25.23 -37.33 -11.24
CA THR A 579 24.85 -37.54 -12.64
C THR A 579 23.55 -38.35 -12.76
N ALA A 580 22.90 -38.35 -13.91
CA ALA A 580 21.70 -39.14 -14.15
C ALA A 580 21.92 -40.64 -13.94
N GLU A 581 23.13 -41.14 -14.27
CA GLU A 581 23.51 -42.54 -14.10
C GLU A 581 23.67 -42.91 -12.61
N GLU A 582 24.32 -42.05 -11.84
CA GLU A 582 24.50 -42.25 -10.38
C GLU A 582 23.16 -42.18 -9.63
N LYS A 583 22.26 -41.26 -10.02
CA LYS A 583 20.88 -41.21 -9.47
C LYS A 583 20.13 -42.53 -9.74
N LEU A 584 20.24 -43.06 -10.95
CA LEU A 584 19.61 -44.35 -11.32
C LEU A 584 20.16 -45.53 -10.51
N GLN A 585 21.48 -45.57 -10.30
CA GLN A 585 22.13 -46.59 -9.49
C GLN A 585 21.70 -46.53 -8.02
N LEU A 586 21.59 -45.32 -7.44
CA LEU A 586 21.12 -45.13 -6.07
C LEU A 586 19.66 -45.56 -5.89
N VAL A 587 18.78 -45.23 -6.87
CA VAL A 587 17.38 -45.69 -6.84
C VAL A 587 17.30 -47.23 -6.93
N GLN A 588 18.11 -47.84 -7.78
CA GLN A 588 18.17 -49.32 -7.88
C GLN A 588 18.68 -49.95 -6.58
N GLN A 589 19.66 -49.33 -5.94
CA GLN A 589 20.22 -49.81 -4.70
C GLN A 589 19.25 -49.69 -3.52
N SER A 590 18.49 -48.56 -3.45
CA SER A 590 17.46 -48.40 -2.41
C SER A 590 16.30 -49.38 -2.57
N VAL A 591 15.91 -49.73 -3.80
CA VAL A 591 14.89 -50.78 -4.05
C VAL A 591 15.38 -52.17 -3.61
N VAL A 592 16.65 -52.46 -3.87
CA VAL A 592 17.26 -53.75 -3.44
C VAL A 592 17.40 -53.81 -1.90
N ASP A 593 17.74 -52.70 -1.26
CA ASP A 593 17.86 -52.62 0.20
C ASP A 593 16.47 -52.69 0.90
N GLU A 594 15.42 -52.13 0.32
CA GLU A 594 14.04 -52.30 0.78
C GLU A 594 13.52 -53.74 0.56
N GLU A 595 13.83 -54.38 -0.58
CA GLU A 595 13.48 -55.78 -0.82
C GLU A 595 14.25 -56.73 0.11
N THR A 596 15.53 -56.43 0.45
CA THR A 596 16.30 -57.22 1.41
C THR A 596 15.87 -56.97 2.86
N ALA A 597 15.40 -55.80 3.22
CA ALA A 597 14.83 -55.52 4.55
C ALA A 597 13.40 -56.08 4.72
N ALA A 598 12.68 -56.32 3.62
CA ALA A 598 11.33 -56.91 3.61
C ALA A 598 11.32 -58.44 3.48
N ALA A 599 12.49 -59.11 3.34
CA ALA A 599 12.58 -60.57 3.33
C ALA A 599 12.36 -61.10 4.77
N PRO A 600 11.32 -61.93 5.04
CA PRO A 600 11.09 -62.47 6.35
C PRO A 600 12.19 -63.48 6.67
N ALA A 601 12.73 -63.42 7.89
CA ALA A 601 13.55 -64.49 8.49
C ALA A 601 12.73 -65.77 8.60
N ALA A 602 12.70 -66.59 7.53
CA ALA A 602 12.21 -67.96 7.52
C ALA A 602 13.42 -68.87 7.40
N ASP A 603 13.60 -69.66 8.43
CA ASP A 603 14.45 -70.86 8.58
C ASP A 603 15.61 -70.75 9.60
N ALA A 604 15.20 -70.75 10.85
CA ALA A 604 16.03 -71.48 11.89
C ALA A 604 15.13 -71.70 13.10
N ASP A 605 14.31 -72.76 13.05
CA ASP A 605 14.02 -73.63 14.21
C ASP A 605 13.07 -74.78 13.78
N ALA A 606 13.67 -75.85 13.28
CA ALA A 606 13.01 -77.15 13.22
C ALA A 606 13.93 -78.17 13.90
N LYS A 607 13.77 -78.36 15.19
CA LYS A 607 13.92 -79.65 15.89
C LYS A 607 13.90 -79.45 17.41
N ALA A 608 12.78 -79.85 18.04
CA ALA A 608 12.74 -80.73 19.19
C ALA A 608 11.32 -80.81 19.77
N GLU A 609 10.70 -81.94 19.53
CA GLU A 609 9.86 -82.80 20.39
C GLU A 609 8.87 -82.17 21.37
N ALA A 610 7.60 -82.54 21.11
CA ALA A 610 6.55 -82.65 22.15
C ALA A 610 6.85 -83.83 23.11
N PRO A 611 6.21 -83.98 24.31
CA PRO A 611 4.76 -84.09 24.40
C PRO A 611 4.09 -83.59 25.74
N ALA A 612 2.80 -83.51 25.63
CA ALA A 612 1.69 -83.88 26.54
C ALA A 612 1.42 -83.15 27.86
N ALA A 613 0.22 -82.78 27.95
CA ALA A 613 -0.87 -83.06 28.89
C ALA A 613 -1.41 -81.94 29.75
N GLU A 614 -2.67 -81.77 29.47
CA GLU A 614 -3.86 -81.70 30.35
C GLU A 614 -4.10 -80.52 31.31
N ALA A 615 -5.29 -79.99 31.06
CA ALA A 615 -6.38 -79.60 31.99
C ALA A 615 -6.11 -78.41 32.96
N ASP A 616 -6.87 -77.40 33.00
CA ASP A 616 -8.23 -77.30 33.48
C ASP A 616 -8.69 -75.87 33.46
N ALA A 617 -9.88 -75.61 32.98
CA ALA A 617 -10.62 -74.43 33.30
C ALA A 617 -11.29 -74.60 34.68
N PRO A 618 -11.69 -73.54 35.39
CA PRO A 618 -13.02 -72.97 35.16
C PRO A 618 -13.19 -71.50 35.48
N LYS A 619 -14.15 -70.93 34.70
CA LYS A 619 -15.31 -70.07 35.01
C LYS A 619 -15.34 -69.23 36.27
N ALA A 620 -15.80 -67.97 35.92
CA ALA A 620 -16.96 -67.24 36.51
C ALA A 620 -16.68 -66.31 37.70
N ALA A 621 -17.13 -65.12 37.57
CA ALA A 621 -18.29 -64.36 38.00
C ALA A 621 -17.83 -62.99 38.52
N ALA A 622 -18.28 -61.92 37.91
CA ALA A 622 -19.44 -61.10 38.26
C ALA A 622 -19.35 -60.26 39.54
N ASN A 623 -19.68 -59.02 39.35
CA ASN A 623 -20.34 -58.03 40.21
C ASN A 623 -19.47 -56.90 40.77
N ALA A 624 -19.80 -55.72 40.29
CA ALA A 624 -20.76 -54.73 40.84
C ALA A 624 -20.16 -53.76 41.88
N GLY A 625 -20.46 -52.53 41.65
CA GLY A 625 -20.76 -51.54 42.70
C GLY A 625 -19.82 -50.37 42.79
N GLU A 626 -20.34 -49.20 42.30
CA GLU A 626 -20.66 -48.05 43.15
C GLU A 626 -19.47 -47.38 43.89
N GLU A 627 -19.21 -46.12 43.79
CA GLU A 627 -19.91 -44.86 44.03
C GLU A 627 -18.92 -43.70 43.88
N ALA A 628 -19.37 -42.59 43.38
CA ALA A 628 -18.71 -41.29 43.60
C ALA A 628 -18.92 -40.80 45.04
N PRO A 629 -18.14 -39.84 45.57
CA PRO A 629 -18.71 -38.48 45.64
C PRO A 629 -17.72 -37.33 45.40
N LYS A 630 -18.29 -36.30 44.87
CA LYS A 630 -18.25 -34.86 45.12
C LYS A 630 -17.24 -34.35 46.16
N GLU A 631 -16.38 -33.42 45.73
CA GLU A 631 -16.41 -31.99 46.10
C GLU A 631 -15.83 -31.12 44.98
#